data_fd57dcaa59fea985dda5b8235db604af
#
_entry.id   fd57dcaa59fea985dda5b8235db604af
#
_cell.length_a   1.000
_cell.length_b   1.000
_cell.length_c   1.000
_cell.angle_alpha   90.00
_cell.angle_beta   90.00
_cell.angle_gamma   90.00
#
_symmetry.space_group_name_H-M   'P 1'
#
loop_
_entity.id
_entity.type
_entity.pdbx_description
1 polymer ?
#
loop_
_entity_poly.entity_id
_entity_poly.type
_entity_poly.pdbx_seq_one_letter_code
_entity_poly.pdbx_strand_id
1 'polypeptide(L)'
;MHIDSVPNRDSRPTHLLRESYREDGRVRKRTLANLSALNDVQIEGLRAVLRGEVVRPVDALFEQTASLAHGHVQAVSVAMQRLGFDQLLASRPCAERNIVCAMVASRILAPDTKLATSRWWHTTTLATEFDVADANEDHLYAAMDWLLARQTSIEKKLCARHLRPDDLVFYDLSSSYFEGTTCPLAKRGYSRDNKRGSLQVNYGLLTDARGCPVAISVYDGNTSDSTTFIPAVTRLRDDFGLERMVMVGDRGMISQKAIDALRVMNAEGVSAEAAATPSPSPSATATPTAGATKPEPLASHAIDWITALKHVSIKALVEQGQLQLGLFDERNIFEFDSPDYPDERLIACRNADLAKSRAYTREDLLLATEVVLNKIKASVAAGKLVGADAIGVRVGKDVNKYKVAKHFELTIEATSFSFTRKVDSIAAEAALDGFYIIRTSVKAAKMDAAQCVRSYKSLSNVERAFRSLKTVDLQIRPIHHRTADRVRAHILLCMLAYYVEWHMRQAWGELLFADTDVEQKQTRDPVAPAQRSEAAKTKVAKRTLDDGSPVHCFRTLLAELSNITKSRYKTKDSIATAPSFEMTTTPNPKQANALALIKAIQFNCSQ
;
A
#
# COMPACT_ATOMS: atom_id res chain seq x y z
N MET A 1 8.27 69.55 18.34
CA MET A 1 9.45 69.12 17.59
C MET A 1 8.99 68.45 16.29
N HIS A 2 9.76 68.61 15.21
CA HIS A 2 9.49 68.03 13.88
C HIS A 2 10.80 67.79 13.16
N ILE A 3 10.77 66.95 12.11
CA ILE A 3 11.96 66.66 11.28
C ILE A 3 11.75 67.37 9.94
N ASP A 4 12.61 68.38 9.66
CA ASP A 4 12.69 69.04 8.37
C ASP A 4 13.67 68.29 7.48
N SER A 5 13.28 68.02 6.22
CA SER A 5 14.18 67.48 5.20
C SER A 5 14.61 68.62 4.25
N VAL A 6 15.87 68.97 4.27
CA VAL A 6 16.44 70.03 3.44
C VAL A 6 17.09 69.39 2.21
N PRO A 7 16.61 69.65 1.01
CA PRO A 7 17.17 69.11 -0.20
C PRO A 7 18.57 69.64 -0.45
N ASN A 8 19.50 68.76 -0.89
CA ASN A 8 20.84 69.10 -1.34
C ASN A 8 20.92 68.90 -2.87
N ARG A 9 21.79 69.66 -3.56
CA ARG A 9 21.82 69.66 -5.02
C ARG A 9 22.26 68.32 -5.62
N ASP A 10 23.26 67.64 -5.03
CA ASP A 10 23.88 66.44 -5.60
C ASP A 10 24.10 65.32 -4.53
N SER A 11 23.41 65.38 -3.39
CA SER A 11 23.54 64.41 -2.31
C SER A 11 22.21 64.17 -1.61
N ARG A 12 22.18 63.18 -0.74
CA ARG A 12 20.99 62.88 0.09
C ARG A 12 20.53 64.13 0.83
N PRO A 13 19.17 64.30 1.02
CA PRO A 13 18.65 65.36 1.83
C PRO A 13 19.20 65.37 3.26
N THR A 14 19.44 66.54 3.81
CA THR A 14 19.82 66.67 5.20
C THR A 14 18.54 66.64 6.08
N HIS A 15 18.48 65.72 7.04
CA HIS A 15 17.39 65.62 8.00
C HIS A 15 17.76 66.30 9.30
N LEU A 16 16.97 67.32 9.70
CA LEU A 16 17.21 68.13 10.90
C LEU A 16 16.03 67.99 11.88
N LEU A 17 16.31 67.57 13.12
CA LEU A 17 15.33 67.69 14.18
C LEU A 17 15.23 69.11 14.63
N ARG A 18 14.04 69.75 14.54
CA ARG A 18 13.83 71.15 14.84
C ARG A 18 12.68 71.33 15.84
N GLU A 19 12.82 72.36 16.65
CA GLU A 19 11.75 72.87 17.51
C GLU A 19 11.31 74.26 17.04
N SER A 20 9.99 74.45 16.95
CA SER A 20 9.42 75.77 16.70
C SER A 20 9.03 76.40 18.03
N TYR A 21 9.46 77.63 18.26
CA TYR A 21 9.12 78.45 19.41
C TYR A 21 8.74 79.84 19.00
N ARG A 22 8.03 80.58 19.86
CA ARG A 22 7.63 81.97 19.59
C ARG A 22 8.56 82.91 20.35
N GLU A 23 9.09 83.91 19.67
CA GLU A 23 9.90 85.00 20.23
C GLU A 23 9.46 86.30 19.54
N ASP A 24 9.09 87.30 20.32
CA ASP A 24 8.59 88.59 19.89
C ASP A 24 7.40 88.47 18.89
N GLY A 25 6.45 87.56 19.16
CA GLY A 25 5.28 87.32 18.31
C GLY A 25 5.55 86.60 16.99
N ARG A 26 6.81 86.26 16.67
CA ARG A 26 7.23 85.54 15.47
C ARG A 26 7.59 84.10 15.78
N VAL A 27 7.27 83.19 14.88
CA VAL A 27 7.69 81.78 14.98
C VAL A 27 9.13 81.64 14.51
N ARG A 28 10.02 81.19 15.41
CA ARG A 28 11.41 80.83 15.12
C ARG A 28 11.61 79.32 15.21
N LYS A 29 12.58 78.80 14.43
CA LYS A 29 12.95 77.39 14.46
C LYS A 29 14.37 77.26 15.00
N ARG A 30 14.57 76.35 15.97
CA ARG A 30 15.90 75.95 16.50
C ARG A 30 16.21 74.54 16.05
N THR A 31 17.38 74.29 15.51
CA THR A 31 17.87 72.96 15.18
C THR A 31 18.42 72.31 16.47
N LEU A 32 17.87 71.17 16.84
CA LEU A 32 18.29 70.41 18.01
C LEU A 32 19.32 69.34 17.68
N ALA A 33 19.19 68.69 16.54
CA ALA A 33 20.13 67.66 16.07
C ALA A 33 20.11 67.51 14.54
N ASN A 34 21.24 67.01 14.01
CA ASN A 34 21.35 66.56 12.63
C ASN A 34 21.20 65.03 12.61
N LEU A 35 20.16 64.56 11.88
CA LEU A 35 19.78 63.14 11.80
C LEU A 35 20.21 62.50 10.47
N SER A 36 21.01 63.17 9.66
CA SER A 36 21.38 62.73 8.30
C SER A 36 22.22 61.48 8.28
N ALA A 37 22.76 61.04 9.42
CA ALA A 37 23.43 59.74 9.58
C ALA A 37 22.48 58.55 9.61
N LEU A 38 21.16 58.79 9.87
CA LEU A 38 20.15 57.77 9.91
C LEU A 38 19.65 57.45 8.51
N ASN A 39 19.21 56.21 8.33
CA ASN A 39 18.56 55.79 7.08
C ASN A 39 17.10 56.27 7.04
N ASP A 40 16.46 56.19 5.84
CA ASP A 40 15.12 56.72 5.63
C ASP A 40 14.06 56.02 6.51
N VAL A 41 14.23 54.70 6.82
CA VAL A 41 13.35 53.95 7.70
C VAL A 41 13.44 54.43 9.14
N GLN A 42 14.62 54.74 9.62
CA GLN A 42 14.86 55.31 10.95
C GLN A 42 14.29 56.74 11.08
N ILE A 43 14.46 57.56 10.03
CA ILE A 43 13.85 58.91 9.98
C ILE A 43 12.34 58.86 10.02
N GLU A 44 11.72 57.92 9.26
CA GLU A 44 10.27 57.79 9.25
C GLU A 44 9.72 57.25 10.61
N GLY A 45 10.44 56.31 11.24
CA GLY A 45 10.15 55.87 12.60
C GLY A 45 10.19 57.00 13.62
N LEU A 46 11.19 57.88 13.56
CA LEU A 46 11.28 59.07 14.41
C LEU A 46 10.13 60.07 14.14
N ARG A 47 9.76 60.26 12.87
CA ARG A 47 8.57 61.09 12.53
C ARG A 47 7.29 60.57 13.14
N ALA A 48 7.08 59.22 13.08
CA ALA A 48 5.93 58.58 13.69
C ALA A 48 5.87 58.86 15.22
N VAL A 49 7.00 58.68 15.91
CA VAL A 49 7.11 58.96 17.36
C VAL A 49 6.82 60.45 17.64
N LEU A 50 7.31 61.40 16.83
CA LEU A 50 7.06 62.80 16.99
C LEU A 50 5.61 63.21 16.72
N ARG A 51 4.86 62.40 15.94
CA ARG A 51 3.40 62.57 15.76
C ARG A 51 2.59 61.96 16.92
N GLY A 52 3.25 61.33 17.87
CA GLY A 52 2.58 60.68 19.01
C GLY A 52 2.20 59.23 18.73
N GLU A 53 2.67 58.68 17.64
CA GLU A 53 2.46 57.25 17.34
C GLU A 53 3.34 56.39 18.26
N VAL A 54 2.81 55.30 18.78
CA VAL A 54 3.54 54.38 19.63
C VAL A 54 4.28 53.39 18.77
N VAL A 55 5.58 53.51 18.67
CA VAL A 55 6.47 52.55 17.98
C VAL A 55 6.93 51.50 18.99
N ARG A 56 6.59 50.25 18.73
CA ARG A 56 6.99 49.12 19.58
C ARG A 56 7.73 48.07 18.75
N PRO A 57 8.66 47.30 19.32
CA PRO A 57 9.23 46.11 18.65
C PRO A 57 8.13 45.12 18.26
N VAL A 58 8.29 44.41 17.14
CA VAL A 58 7.26 43.49 16.62
C VAL A 58 6.91 42.38 17.62
N ASP A 59 7.91 41.89 18.34
CA ASP A 59 7.77 40.89 19.40
C ASP A 59 7.01 41.40 20.64
N ALA A 60 6.97 42.72 20.84
CA ALA A 60 6.17 43.38 21.88
C ALA A 60 4.70 43.58 21.45
N LEU A 61 4.40 43.56 20.15
CA LEU A 61 3.07 43.81 19.61
C LEU A 61 2.18 42.56 19.55
N PHE A 62 2.76 41.40 19.28
CA PHE A 62 2.02 40.17 19.02
C PHE A 62 2.37 39.07 20.00
N GLU A 63 1.39 38.27 20.36
CA GLU A 63 1.51 37.04 21.12
C GLU A 63 1.06 35.87 20.23
N GLN A 64 1.89 34.85 20.10
CA GLN A 64 1.53 33.60 19.44
C GLN A 64 0.72 32.74 20.41
N THR A 65 -0.58 32.58 20.13
CA THR A 65 -1.50 31.85 21.00
C THR A 65 -1.63 30.37 20.64
N ALA A 66 -1.31 30.01 19.41
CA ALA A 66 -1.31 28.61 18.95
C ALA A 66 -0.32 28.43 17.79
N SER A 67 0.24 27.23 17.67
CA SER A 67 1.02 26.78 16.51
C SER A 67 0.72 25.32 16.27
N LEU A 68 0.05 25.02 15.15
CA LEU A 68 -0.40 23.67 14.80
C LEU A 68 0.35 23.18 13.56
N ALA A 69 0.82 21.94 13.58
CA ALA A 69 1.42 21.31 12.40
C ALA A 69 0.38 21.21 11.28
N HIS A 70 0.73 21.66 10.06
CA HIS A 70 -0.23 21.86 8.98
C HIS A 70 0.16 21.14 7.67
N GLY A 71 1.38 21.28 7.18
CA GLY A 71 1.71 20.91 5.81
C GLY A 71 1.48 19.43 5.46
N HIS A 72 1.70 18.51 6.40
CA HIS A 72 1.39 17.09 6.21
C HIS A 72 -0.13 16.83 6.18
N VAL A 73 -0.92 17.56 6.98
CA VAL A 73 -2.40 17.51 6.93
C VAL A 73 -2.89 18.04 5.59
N GLN A 74 -2.34 19.17 5.14
CA GLN A 74 -2.66 19.76 3.83
C GLN A 74 -2.37 18.78 2.69
N ALA A 75 -1.23 18.09 2.72
CA ALA A 75 -0.89 17.11 1.68
C ALA A 75 -1.94 16.00 1.58
N VAL A 76 -2.35 15.42 2.72
CA VAL A 76 -3.38 14.36 2.74
C VAL A 76 -4.75 14.91 2.34
N SER A 77 -5.16 16.07 2.86
CA SER A 77 -6.45 16.70 2.53
C SER A 77 -6.55 17.00 1.03
N VAL A 78 -5.51 17.59 0.44
CA VAL A 78 -5.45 17.88 -1.00
C VAL A 78 -5.47 16.59 -1.82
N ALA A 79 -4.73 15.54 -1.41
CA ALA A 79 -4.79 14.25 -2.09
C ALA A 79 -6.21 13.67 -2.08
N MET A 80 -6.89 13.69 -0.94
CA MET A 80 -8.27 13.23 -0.82
C MET A 80 -9.23 14.05 -1.70
N GLN A 81 -9.08 15.37 -1.74
CA GLN A 81 -9.88 16.24 -2.61
C GLN A 81 -9.66 15.91 -4.09
N ARG A 82 -8.38 15.74 -4.51
CA ARG A 82 -8.03 15.38 -5.89
C ARG A 82 -8.59 14.02 -6.30
N LEU A 83 -8.73 13.10 -5.36
CA LEU A 83 -9.33 11.79 -5.58
C LEU A 83 -10.87 11.81 -5.52
N GLY A 84 -11.51 12.94 -5.24
CA GLY A 84 -12.94 13.02 -4.98
C GLY A 84 -13.37 12.06 -3.88
N PHE A 85 -12.56 11.98 -2.82
CA PHE A 85 -12.73 10.97 -1.78
C PHE A 85 -14.01 11.16 -0.97
N ASP A 86 -14.43 12.38 -0.74
CA ASP A 86 -15.70 12.73 -0.12
C ASP A 86 -16.89 12.21 -0.95
N GLN A 87 -16.86 12.39 -2.27
CA GLN A 87 -17.90 11.89 -3.19
C GLN A 87 -17.88 10.35 -3.28
N LEU A 88 -16.70 9.74 -3.11
CA LEU A 88 -16.58 8.29 -3.02
C LEU A 88 -17.38 7.76 -1.83
N LEU A 89 -17.29 8.40 -0.67
CA LEU A 89 -17.98 8.00 0.56
C LEU A 89 -19.50 8.28 0.48
N ALA A 90 -19.86 9.52 0.17
CA ALA A 90 -21.26 9.94 0.02
C ALA A 90 -21.36 11.25 -0.78
N SER A 91 -22.40 11.37 -1.62
CA SER A 91 -22.64 12.56 -2.43
C SER A 91 -23.05 13.78 -1.60
N ARG A 92 -23.75 13.57 -0.49
CA ARG A 92 -24.20 14.64 0.42
C ARG A 92 -23.24 14.80 1.60
N PRO A 93 -22.88 16.05 1.97
CA PRO A 93 -22.13 16.32 3.19
C PRO A 93 -22.92 15.88 4.43
N CYS A 94 -22.20 15.26 5.39
CA CYS A 94 -22.72 14.95 6.73
C CYS A 94 -21.55 14.83 7.71
N ALA A 95 -21.83 14.89 9.01
CA ALA A 95 -20.81 14.81 10.06
C ALA A 95 -20.02 13.50 10.00
N GLU A 96 -20.70 12.36 9.79
CA GLU A 96 -20.06 11.05 9.71
C GLU A 96 -19.07 10.97 8.55
N ARG A 97 -19.39 11.57 7.38
CA ARG A 97 -18.48 11.65 6.23
C ARG A 97 -17.21 12.43 6.60
N ASN A 98 -17.35 13.58 7.24
CA ASN A 98 -16.22 14.38 7.67
C ASN A 98 -15.34 13.62 8.68
N ILE A 99 -15.97 12.96 9.66
CA ILE A 99 -15.27 12.13 10.65
C ILE A 99 -14.54 10.95 9.99
N VAL A 100 -15.14 10.27 9.02
CA VAL A 100 -14.47 9.21 8.26
C VAL A 100 -13.26 9.76 7.50
N CYS A 101 -13.39 10.90 6.82
CA CYS A 101 -12.27 11.57 6.16
C CYS A 101 -11.14 11.89 7.15
N ALA A 102 -11.48 12.48 8.30
CA ALA A 102 -10.53 12.79 9.37
C ALA A 102 -9.85 11.52 9.92
N MET A 103 -10.60 10.43 10.13
CA MET A 103 -10.04 9.14 10.56
C MET A 103 -9.11 8.51 9.52
N VAL A 104 -9.42 8.60 8.23
CA VAL A 104 -8.54 8.14 7.14
C VAL A 104 -7.26 8.95 7.12
N ALA A 105 -7.36 10.28 7.18
CA ALA A 105 -6.20 11.16 7.25
C ALA A 105 -5.34 10.88 8.50
N SER A 106 -5.96 10.73 9.67
CA SER A 106 -5.27 10.37 10.90
C SER A 106 -4.57 9.01 10.81
N ARG A 107 -5.19 8.02 10.15
CA ARG A 107 -4.59 6.69 9.95
C ARG A 107 -3.31 6.78 9.11
N ILE A 108 -3.25 7.68 8.14
CA ILE A 108 -2.05 7.94 7.32
C ILE A 108 -1.00 8.69 8.13
N LEU A 109 -1.39 9.70 8.91
CA LEU A 109 -0.47 10.63 9.58
C LEU A 109 0.05 10.10 10.92
N ALA A 110 -0.86 9.58 11.76
CA ALA A 110 -0.57 9.09 13.11
C ALA A 110 -1.53 7.95 13.47
N PRO A 111 -1.28 6.71 13.00
CA PRO A 111 -2.15 5.57 13.26
C PRO A 111 -2.18 5.21 14.75
N ASP A 112 -3.36 5.30 15.36
CA ASP A 112 -3.57 5.04 16.79
C ASP A 112 -5.00 4.54 17.08
N THR A 113 -5.34 4.37 18.36
CA THR A 113 -6.70 4.05 18.85
C THR A 113 -7.67 5.20 18.57
N LYS A 114 -8.98 4.94 18.63
CA LYS A 114 -9.98 5.98 18.36
C LYS A 114 -9.93 7.13 19.39
N LEU A 115 -9.73 6.78 20.67
CA LEU A 115 -9.54 7.78 21.72
C LEU A 115 -8.28 8.62 21.50
N ALA A 116 -7.15 8.00 21.20
CA ALA A 116 -5.91 8.74 20.91
C ALA A 116 -6.06 9.59 19.64
N THR A 117 -6.72 9.08 18.61
CA THR A 117 -7.01 9.82 17.35
C THR A 117 -7.82 11.08 17.63
N SER A 118 -8.92 11.00 18.40
CA SER A 118 -9.77 12.17 18.71
C SER A 118 -9.05 13.24 19.54
N ARG A 119 -8.00 12.88 20.26
CA ARG A 119 -7.14 13.83 20.99
C ARG A 119 -6.02 14.39 20.13
N TRP A 120 -5.39 13.52 19.33
CA TRP A 120 -4.25 13.89 18.50
C TRP A 120 -4.59 14.92 17.42
N TRP A 121 -5.76 14.85 16.78
CA TRP A 121 -6.10 15.78 15.69
C TRP A 121 -6.17 17.24 16.11
N HIS A 122 -6.34 17.54 17.43
CA HIS A 122 -6.26 18.89 17.97
C HIS A 122 -4.82 19.42 18.09
N THR A 123 -3.82 18.58 17.98
CA THR A 123 -2.40 18.99 17.95
C THR A 123 -1.95 19.43 16.56
N THR A 124 -2.81 19.29 15.57
CA THR A 124 -2.59 19.65 14.17
C THR A 124 -3.77 20.45 13.64
N THR A 125 -3.71 20.90 12.41
CA THR A 125 -4.86 21.58 11.76
C THR A 125 -5.96 20.62 11.30
N LEU A 126 -5.84 19.31 11.55
CA LEU A 126 -6.76 18.29 11.03
C LEU A 126 -8.20 18.51 11.52
N ALA A 127 -8.38 18.84 12.80
CA ALA A 127 -9.71 19.09 13.36
C ALA A 127 -10.45 20.21 12.63
N THR A 128 -9.75 21.26 12.23
CA THR A 128 -10.30 22.40 11.48
C THR A 128 -10.47 22.07 10.00
N GLU A 129 -9.50 21.40 9.37
CA GLU A 129 -9.53 21.07 7.93
C GLU A 129 -10.68 20.13 7.57
N PHE A 130 -11.08 19.24 8.46
CA PHE A 130 -12.17 18.29 8.25
C PHE A 130 -13.46 18.62 9.01
N ASP A 131 -13.50 19.77 9.71
CA ASP A 131 -14.66 20.20 10.49
C ASP A 131 -15.12 19.15 11.51
N VAL A 132 -14.20 18.71 12.39
CA VAL A 132 -14.42 17.64 13.37
C VAL A 132 -13.96 18.03 14.78
N ALA A 133 -13.85 19.33 15.05
CA ALA A 133 -13.34 19.83 16.33
C ALA A 133 -14.14 19.32 17.55
N ASP A 134 -15.45 19.17 17.41
CA ASP A 134 -16.36 18.75 18.49
C ASP A 134 -16.57 17.22 18.55
N ALA A 135 -15.92 16.46 17.67
CA ALA A 135 -16.12 15.02 17.61
C ALA A 135 -15.28 14.28 18.66
N ASN A 136 -15.93 13.44 19.43
CA ASN A 136 -15.34 12.55 20.43
C ASN A 136 -15.25 11.10 19.93
N GLU A 137 -14.77 10.17 20.76
CA GLU A 137 -14.59 8.77 20.39
C GLU A 137 -15.89 8.06 20.02
N ASP A 138 -17.02 8.40 20.63
CA ASP A 138 -18.33 7.81 20.32
C ASP A 138 -18.79 8.21 18.91
N HIS A 139 -18.57 9.47 18.53
CA HIS A 139 -18.81 9.94 17.16
C HIS A 139 -17.92 9.19 16.15
N LEU A 140 -16.65 8.87 16.49
CA LEU A 140 -15.78 8.06 15.64
C LEU A 140 -16.34 6.65 15.46
N TYR A 141 -16.85 6.05 16.51
CA TYR A 141 -17.48 4.74 16.42
C TYR A 141 -18.77 4.75 15.60
N ALA A 142 -19.62 5.74 15.77
CA ALA A 142 -20.83 5.90 14.96
C ALA A 142 -20.48 6.09 13.46
N ALA A 143 -19.45 6.88 13.18
CA ALA A 143 -18.95 7.07 11.82
C ALA A 143 -18.35 5.79 11.21
N MET A 144 -17.77 4.90 12.02
CA MET A 144 -17.34 3.58 11.55
C MET A 144 -18.53 2.68 11.14
N ASP A 145 -19.60 2.69 11.92
CA ASP A 145 -20.82 1.93 11.60
C ASP A 145 -21.48 2.49 10.33
N TRP A 146 -21.54 3.83 10.21
CA TRP A 146 -21.99 4.53 9.01
C TRP A 146 -21.15 4.17 7.75
N LEU A 147 -19.83 4.07 7.89
CA LEU A 147 -18.91 3.68 6.83
C LEU A 147 -19.16 2.25 6.37
N LEU A 148 -19.30 1.31 7.31
CA LEU A 148 -19.52 -0.11 7.01
C LEU A 148 -20.81 -0.31 6.22
N ALA A 149 -21.89 0.39 6.58
CA ALA A 149 -23.17 0.33 5.86
C ALA A 149 -23.06 0.77 4.38
N ARG A 150 -21.98 1.45 4.00
CA ARG A 150 -21.71 1.95 2.64
C ARG A 150 -20.62 1.17 1.89
N GLN A 151 -20.06 0.14 2.51
CA GLN A 151 -18.91 -0.60 1.96
C GLN A 151 -19.13 -1.02 0.51
N THR A 152 -20.22 -1.71 0.19
CA THR A 152 -20.51 -2.20 -1.17
C THR A 152 -20.59 -1.06 -2.19
N SER A 153 -21.25 0.03 -1.85
CA SER A 153 -21.35 1.20 -2.74
C SER A 153 -19.99 1.86 -2.99
N ILE A 154 -19.16 1.98 -1.94
CA ILE A 154 -17.81 2.55 -2.05
C ILE A 154 -16.93 1.67 -2.94
N GLU A 155 -16.90 0.37 -2.68
CA GLU A 155 -16.08 -0.58 -3.43
C GLU A 155 -16.55 -0.75 -4.87
N LYS A 156 -17.87 -0.70 -5.14
CA LYS A 156 -18.40 -0.63 -6.50
C LYS A 156 -17.87 0.58 -7.27
N LYS A 157 -17.84 1.75 -6.62
CA LYS A 157 -17.26 2.96 -7.22
C LYS A 157 -15.75 2.81 -7.45
N LEU A 158 -15.01 2.20 -6.52
CA LEU A 158 -13.58 1.94 -6.68
C LEU A 158 -13.32 0.95 -7.82
N CYS A 159 -14.13 -0.11 -7.92
CA CYS A 159 -14.08 -1.06 -9.02
C CYS A 159 -14.27 -0.34 -10.38
N ALA A 160 -15.34 0.42 -10.52
CA ALA A 160 -15.61 1.18 -11.75
C ALA A 160 -14.51 2.21 -12.10
N ARG A 161 -13.78 2.70 -11.11
CA ARG A 161 -12.67 3.63 -11.29
C ARG A 161 -11.38 2.96 -11.80
N HIS A 162 -11.09 1.75 -11.35
CA HIS A 162 -9.77 1.13 -11.49
C HIS A 162 -9.76 -0.13 -12.33
N LEU A 163 -10.91 -0.73 -12.59
CA LEU A 163 -11.04 -1.98 -13.34
C LEU A 163 -11.98 -1.79 -14.54
N ARG A 164 -11.58 -2.37 -15.65
CA ARG A 164 -12.34 -2.47 -16.91
C ARG A 164 -12.53 -3.93 -17.28
N PRO A 165 -13.48 -4.25 -18.16
CA PRO A 165 -13.57 -5.60 -18.71
C PRO A 165 -12.21 -6.07 -19.25
N ASP A 166 -11.89 -7.33 -18.98
CA ASP A 166 -10.63 -8.00 -19.33
C ASP A 166 -9.36 -7.57 -18.57
N ASP A 167 -9.47 -6.67 -17.59
CA ASP A 167 -8.33 -6.29 -16.75
C ASP A 167 -7.89 -7.43 -15.82
N LEU A 168 -6.63 -7.34 -15.41
CA LEU A 168 -6.04 -8.18 -14.36
C LEU A 168 -6.53 -7.72 -12.99
N VAL A 169 -7.15 -8.63 -12.25
CA VAL A 169 -7.58 -8.42 -10.87
C VAL A 169 -6.78 -9.34 -9.96
N PHE A 170 -6.06 -8.76 -9.03
CA PHE A 170 -5.23 -9.50 -8.07
C PHE A 170 -5.98 -9.73 -6.78
N TYR A 171 -5.92 -10.95 -6.29
CA TYR A 171 -6.51 -11.32 -5.02
C TYR A 171 -5.53 -12.10 -4.17
N ASP A 172 -5.37 -11.66 -2.92
CA ASP A 172 -4.60 -12.39 -1.92
C ASP A 172 -5.23 -12.23 -0.53
N LEU A 173 -4.93 -13.18 0.36
CA LEU A 173 -5.45 -13.25 1.73
C LEU A 173 -4.33 -13.02 2.74
N SER A 174 -4.64 -12.24 3.77
CA SER A 174 -3.73 -12.05 4.88
C SER A 174 -4.45 -12.18 6.22
N SER A 175 -3.71 -12.21 7.33
CA SER A 175 -4.27 -12.22 8.68
C SER A 175 -3.58 -11.19 9.55
N SER A 176 -4.29 -10.69 10.56
CA SER A 176 -3.72 -9.91 11.66
C SER A 176 -4.10 -10.50 12.99
N TYR A 177 -3.14 -10.54 13.92
CA TYR A 177 -3.42 -11.02 15.26
C TYR A 177 -4.37 -10.07 15.99
N PHE A 178 -5.17 -10.67 16.84
CA PHE A 178 -6.21 -10.02 17.62
C PHE A 178 -5.82 -10.02 19.10
N GLU A 179 -6.03 -8.90 19.76
CA GLU A 179 -5.87 -8.77 21.20
C GLU A 179 -7.24 -8.60 21.86
N GLY A 180 -7.64 -9.60 22.66
CA GLY A 180 -8.94 -9.71 23.28
C GLY A 180 -9.55 -11.09 23.09
N THR A 181 -10.75 -11.31 23.63
CA THR A 181 -11.41 -12.63 23.65
C THR A 181 -12.84 -12.62 23.14
N THR A 182 -13.42 -11.46 22.88
CA THR A 182 -14.87 -11.32 22.67
C THR A 182 -15.32 -11.25 21.22
N CYS A 183 -14.42 -10.99 20.27
CA CYS A 183 -14.81 -10.82 18.86
C CYS A 183 -15.14 -12.17 18.21
N PRO A 184 -16.34 -12.35 17.61
CA PRO A 184 -16.73 -13.60 16.96
C PRO A 184 -15.85 -14.02 15.79
N LEU A 185 -15.26 -13.05 15.06
CA LEU A 185 -14.35 -13.29 13.92
C LEU A 185 -12.97 -13.77 14.36
N ALA A 186 -12.57 -13.50 15.61
CA ALA A 186 -11.26 -13.84 16.11
C ALA A 186 -11.18 -15.34 16.42
N LYS A 187 -10.43 -16.07 15.60
CA LYS A 187 -10.25 -17.52 15.72
C LYS A 187 -8.76 -17.87 15.68
N ARG A 188 -8.40 -19.05 16.21
CA ARG A 188 -7.06 -19.61 16.04
C ARG A 188 -6.95 -20.24 14.65
N GLY A 189 -5.92 -19.87 13.89
CA GLY A 189 -5.70 -20.36 12.54
C GLY A 189 -4.23 -20.23 12.13
N TYR A 190 -3.96 -20.33 10.83
CA TYR A 190 -2.61 -20.15 10.30
C TYR A 190 -2.20 -18.68 10.39
N SER A 191 -1.28 -18.38 11.32
CA SER A 191 -0.83 -17.01 11.54
C SER A 191 0.23 -16.58 10.51
N ARG A 192 -0.11 -15.59 9.67
CA ARG A 192 0.84 -14.92 8.76
C ARG A 192 1.69 -13.86 9.47
N ASP A 193 1.43 -13.62 10.75
CA ASP A 193 2.17 -12.69 11.60
C ASP A 193 3.23 -13.39 12.47
N ASN A 194 3.43 -14.71 12.28
CA ASN A 194 4.30 -15.57 13.10
C ASN A 194 3.92 -15.59 14.61
N LYS A 195 2.72 -15.13 14.97
CA LYS A 195 2.15 -15.15 16.31
C LYS A 195 1.38 -16.45 16.53
N ARG A 196 2.10 -17.57 16.76
CA ARG A 196 1.48 -18.88 17.00
C ARG A 196 0.65 -18.86 18.28
N GLY A 197 -0.55 -19.44 18.22
CA GLY A 197 -1.46 -19.55 19.38
C GLY A 197 -2.31 -18.30 19.66
N SER A 198 -2.05 -17.16 19.03
CA SER A 198 -2.89 -15.98 19.14
C SER A 198 -4.16 -16.11 18.29
N LEU A 199 -5.25 -15.48 18.75
CA LEU A 199 -6.43 -15.25 17.92
C LEU A 199 -6.04 -14.31 16.76
N GLN A 200 -6.72 -14.46 15.65
CA GLN A 200 -6.49 -13.65 14.45
C GLN A 200 -7.78 -13.44 13.67
N VAL A 201 -7.75 -12.48 12.76
CA VAL A 201 -8.80 -12.21 11.77
C VAL A 201 -8.17 -12.28 10.40
N ASN A 202 -8.83 -12.95 9.45
CA ASN A 202 -8.38 -13.04 8.06
C ASN A 202 -9.08 -11.96 7.22
N TYR A 203 -8.39 -11.44 6.23
CA TYR A 203 -8.97 -10.50 5.27
C TYR A 203 -8.33 -10.65 3.90
N GLY A 204 -9.17 -10.63 2.86
CA GLY A 204 -8.79 -10.72 1.46
C GLY A 204 -8.84 -9.34 0.81
N LEU A 205 -7.83 -9.01 0.03
CA LEU A 205 -7.69 -7.74 -0.67
C LEU A 205 -7.75 -7.96 -2.18
N LEU A 206 -8.65 -7.23 -2.85
CA LEU A 206 -8.71 -7.11 -4.30
C LEU A 206 -8.00 -5.83 -4.73
N THR A 207 -7.12 -5.94 -5.72
CA THR A 207 -6.40 -4.79 -6.28
C THR A 207 -6.39 -4.84 -7.81
N ASP A 208 -6.12 -3.70 -8.43
CA ASP A 208 -5.76 -3.65 -9.84
C ASP A 208 -4.32 -4.19 -10.07
N ALA A 209 -3.87 -4.23 -11.32
CA ALA A 209 -2.55 -4.72 -11.70
C ALA A 209 -1.38 -3.94 -11.07
N ARG A 210 -1.61 -2.70 -10.66
CA ARG A 210 -0.61 -1.81 -10.04
C ARG A 210 -0.56 -1.97 -8.53
N GLY A 211 -1.51 -2.71 -7.92
CA GLY A 211 -1.65 -2.87 -6.49
C GLY A 211 -2.49 -1.78 -5.81
N CYS A 212 -3.26 -0.99 -6.59
CA CYS A 212 -4.25 -0.06 -6.04
C CYS A 212 -5.43 -0.85 -5.46
N PRO A 213 -5.84 -0.65 -4.21
CA PRO A 213 -6.91 -1.43 -3.59
C PRO A 213 -8.27 -1.05 -4.16
N VAL A 214 -9.09 -2.07 -4.42
CA VAL A 214 -10.44 -1.92 -4.96
C VAL A 214 -11.50 -2.36 -3.94
N ALA A 215 -11.27 -3.49 -3.28
CA ALA A 215 -12.20 -4.03 -2.28
C ALA A 215 -11.48 -4.88 -1.24
N ILE A 216 -12.09 -5.01 -0.07
CA ILE A 216 -11.59 -5.84 1.03
C ILE A 216 -12.72 -6.65 1.64
N SER A 217 -12.45 -7.92 1.96
CA SER A 217 -13.38 -8.82 2.62
C SER A 217 -12.77 -9.34 3.91
N VAL A 218 -13.58 -9.46 4.96
CA VAL A 218 -13.11 -9.91 6.28
C VAL A 218 -13.75 -11.26 6.61
N TYR A 219 -12.92 -12.20 7.06
CA TYR A 219 -13.28 -13.59 7.33
C TYR A 219 -12.86 -13.99 8.75
N ASP A 220 -13.43 -15.07 9.24
CA ASP A 220 -12.99 -15.71 10.48
C ASP A 220 -11.52 -16.09 10.41
N GLY A 221 -10.82 -15.98 11.52
CA GLY A 221 -9.37 -16.21 11.59
C GLY A 221 -8.90 -17.62 11.25
N ASN A 222 -9.80 -18.61 11.17
CA ASN A 222 -9.54 -19.99 10.76
C ASN A 222 -10.00 -20.31 9.33
N THR A 223 -10.51 -19.32 8.59
CA THR A 223 -10.94 -19.51 7.19
C THR A 223 -9.74 -19.89 6.31
N SER A 224 -9.92 -20.90 5.48
CA SER A 224 -8.90 -21.38 4.55
C SER A 224 -8.85 -20.49 3.29
N ASP A 225 -7.66 -20.29 2.72
CA ASP A 225 -7.43 -19.43 1.56
C ASP A 225 -8.31 -19.84 0.36
N SER A 226 -8.39 -21.13 0.08
CA SER A 226 -9.13 -21.67 -1.05
C SER A 226 -10.64 -21.44 -1.01
N THR A 227 -11.21 -21.17 0.17
CA THR A 227 -12.66 -20.93 0.33
C THR A 227 -13.04 -19.46 0.13
N THR A 228 -12.07 -18.55 0.07
CA THR A 228 -12.31 -17.10 -0.03
C THR A 228 -12.32 -16.59 -1.47
N PHE A 229 -11.76 -17.35 -2.41
CA PHE A 229 -11.55 -16.93 -3.79
C PHE A 229 -12.87 -16.79 -4.56
N ILE A 230 -13.71 -17.85 -4.59
CA ILE A 230 -14.97 -17.81 -5.32
C ILE A 230 -15.92 -16.72 -4.79
N PRO A 231 -16.10 -16.52 -3.48
CA PRO A 231 -16.85 -15.38 -2.97
C PRO A 231 -16.33 -14.01 -3.44
N ALA A 232 -15.01 -13.86 -3.58
CA ALA A 232 -14.43 -12.62 -4.09
C ALA A 232 -14.76 -12.40 -5.58
N VAL A 233 -14.70 -13.45 -6.40
CA VAL A 233 -15.09 -13.41 -7.82
C VAL A 233 -16.58 -13.13 -7.98
N THR A 234 -17.45 -13.82 -7.24
CA THR A 234 -18.90 -13.59 -7.23
C THR A 234 -19.22 -12.14 -6.92
N ARG A 235 -18.52 -11.57 -5.92
CA ARG A 235 -18.70 -10.17 -5.53
C ARG A 235 -18.31 -9.18 -6.65
N LEU A 236 -17.21 -9.45 -7.37
CA LEU A 236 -16.81 -8.63 -8.52
C LEU A 236 -17.86 -8.66 -9.62
N ARG A 237 -18.39 -9.85 -9.93
CA ARG A 237 -19.40 -10.05 -10.97
C ARG A 237 -20.75 -9.47 -10.53
N ASP A 238 -21.29 -9.92 -9.42
CA ASP A 238 -22.68 -9.68 -9.04
C ASP A 238 -22.89 -8.30 -8.39
N ASP A 239 -21.99 -7.90 -7.46
CA ASP A 239 -22.15 -6.63 -6.75
C ASP A 239 -21.56 -5.45 -7.55
N PHE A 240 -20.45 -5.66 -8.26
CA PHE A 240 -19.73 -4.57 -8.93
C PHE A 240 -19.99 -4.52 -10.44
N GLY A 241 -20.53 -5.58 -11.04
CA GLY A 241 -20.87 -5.65 -12.46
C GLY A 241 -19.67 -5.84 -13.38
N LEU A 242 -18.57 -6.45 -12.87
CA LEU A 242 -17.39 -6.78 -13.67
C LEU A 242 -17.52 -8.23 -14.17
N GLU A 243 -18.06 -8.42 -15.37
CA GLU A 243 -18.39 -9.71 -15.94
C GLU A 243 -17.21 -10.41 -16.61
N ARG A 244 -16.24 -9.65 -17.11
CA ARG A 244 -15.02 -10.16 -17.76
C ARG A 244 -13.79 -9.68 -17.02
N MET A 245 -12.93 -10.61 -16.60
CA MET A 245 -11.72 -10.29 -15.86
C MET A 245 -10.71 -11.44 -15.93
N VAL A 246 -9.46 -11.14 -15.64
CA VAL A 246 -8.41 -12.14 -15.44
C VAL A 246 -8.02 -12.14 -13.97
N MET A 247 -8.41 -13.16 -13.23
CA MET A 247 -8.09 -13.30 -11.81
C MET A 247 -6.67 -13.83 -11.62
N VAL A 248 -5.86 -13.11 -10.85
CA VAL A 248 -4.49 -13.53 -10.53
C VAL A 248 -4.40 -13.83 -9.03
N GLY A 249 -3.98 -15.04 -8.69
CA GLY A 249 -3.89 -15.46 -7.29
C GLY A 249 -2.85 -16.55 -7.05
N ASP A 250 -2.45 -16.72 -5.78
CA ASP A 250 -1.49 -17.76 -5.40
C ASP A 250 -2.10 -19.17 -5.60
N ARG A 251 -1.20 -20.15 -5.80
CA ARG A 251 -1.51 -21.60 -5.94
C ARG A 251 -2.30 -22.20 -4.77
N GLY A 252 -2.26 -21.58 -3.60
CA GLY A 252 -3.05 -21.99 -2.42
C GLY A 252 -4.50 -21.53 -2.53
N MET A 253 -4.75 -20.47 -3.25
CA MET A 253 -6.02 -19.78 -3.39
C MET A 253 -6.81 -20.26 -4.62
N ILE A 254 -6.21 -20.21 -5.80
CA ILE A 254 -6.80 -20.72 -7.03
C ILE A 254 -6.50 -22.22 -7.14
N SER A 255 -7.27 -23.00 -6.38
CA SER A 255 -7.21 -24.47 -6.35
C SER A 255 -7.98 -25.06 -7.54
N GLN A 256 -7.80 -26.39 -7.81
CA GLN A 256 -8.58 -27.08 -8.83
C GLN A 256 -10.09 -26.89 -8.62
N LYS A 257 -10.56 -27.06 -7.39
CA LYS A 257 -11.99 -26.83 -7.05
C LYS A 257 -12.46 -25.42 -7.40
N ALA A 258 -11.60 -24.42 -7.21
CA ALA A 258 -11.92 -23.02 -7.57
C ALA A 258 -12.00 -22.85 -9.09
N ILE A 259 -11.09 -23.47 -9.85
CA ILE A 259 -11.10 -23.46 -11.31
C ILE A 259 -12.35 -24.16 -11.87
N ASP A 260 -12.73 -25.30 -11.32
CA ASP A 260 -13.94 -26.00 -11.74
C ASP A 260 -15.19 -25.16 -11.48
N ALA A 261 -15.25 -24.43 -10.36
CA ALA A 261 -16.34 -23.49 -10.08
C ALA A 261 -16.34 -22.30 -11.07
N LEU A 262 -15.17 -21.75 -11.46
CA LEU A 262 -15.11 -20.71 -12.49
C LEU A 262 -15.59 -21.20 -13.84
N ARG A 263 -15.28 -22.44 -14.23
CA ARG A 263 -15.77 -23.05 -15.47
C ARG A 263 -17.30 -23.15 -15.49
N VAL A 264 -17.89 -23.55 -14.36
CA VAL A 264 -19.36 -23.58 -14.21
C VAL A 264 -19.94 -22.18 -14.33
N MET A 265 -19.37 -21.18 -13.64
CA MET A 265 -19.82 -19.78 -13.71
C MET A 265 -19.76 -19.23 -15.15
N ASN A 266 -18.72 -19.54 -15.90
CA ASN A 266 -18.57 -19.13 -17.29
C ASN A 266 -19.62 -19.82 -18.20
N ALA A 267 -19.93 -21.10 -17.99
CA ALA A 267 -20.93 -21.84 -18.75
C ALA A 267 -22.37 -21.31 -18.49
N GLU A 268 -22.69 -20.98 -17.26
CA GLU A 268 -23.97 -20.36 -16.89
C GLU A 268 -24.15 -18.99 -17.52
N GLY A 269 -23.12 -18.16 -17.57
CA GLY A 269 -23.13 -16.86 -18.23
C GLY A 269 -23.43 -16.96 -19.72
N VAL A 270 -22.79 -17.90 -20.42
CA VAL A 270 -23.04 -18.16 -21.86
C VAL A 270 -24.48 -18.63 -22.12
N SER A 271 -25.04 -19.48 -21.24
CA SER A 271 -26.40 -19.98 -21.35
C SER A 271 -27.45 -18.87 -21.15
N ALA A 272 -27.22 -17.97 -20.21
CA ALA A 272 -28.12 -16.83 -19.97
C ALA A 272 -28.14 -15.85 -21.14
N GLU A 273 -27.00 -15.62 -21.79
CA GLU A 273 -26.89 -14.74 -22.97
C GLU A 273 -27.54 -15.34 -24.21
N ALA A 274 -27.37 -16.65 -24.45
CA ALA A 274 -28.01 -17.36 -25.53
C ALA A 274 -29.55 -17.31 -25.41
N ALA A 275 -30.07 -17.28 -24.18
CA ALA A 275 -31.51 -17.16 -23.91
C ALA A 275 -32.03 -15.71 -24.08
N ALA A 276 -31.17 -14.70 -23.93
CA ALA A 276 -31.52 -13.28 -24.02
C ALA A 276 -31.47 -12.71 -25.45
N THR A 277 -30.86 -13.41 -26.41
CA THR A 277 -30.79 -12.99 -27.81
C THR A 277 -32.13 -13.32 -28.52
N PRO A 278 -32.91 -12.32 -29.02
CA PRO A 278 -34.12 -12.61 -29.76
C PRO A 278 -33.76 -13.34 -31.05
N SER A 279 -34.48 -14.43 -31.34
CA SER A 279 -34.34 -15.19 -32.58
C SER A 279 -34.43 -14.27 -33.80
N PRO A 280 -33.49 -14.32 -34.75
CA PRO A 280 -33.62 -13.56 -35.97
C PRO A 280 -34.83 -14.06 -36.79
N SER A 281 -35.75 -13.15 -37.10
CA SER A 281 -36.85 -13.42 -38.05
C SER A 281 -36.28 -13.90 -39.38
N PRO A 282 -36.86 -14.93 -40.00
CA PRO A 282 -36.38 -15.46 -41.26
C PRO A 282 -36.88 -14.60 -42.42
N SER A 283 -36.11 -13.60 -42.85
CA SER A 283 -36.32 -12.95 -44.15
C SER A 283 -35.06 -12.16 -44.54
N ALA A 284 -34.24 -12.76 -45.36
CA ALA A 284 -33.55 -12.15 -46.52
C ALA A 284 -32.50 -13.14 -47.08
N THR A 285 -32.75 -13.65 -48.24
CA THR A 285 -31.84 -14.37 -49.12
C THR A 285 -30.62 -13.50 -49.45
N ALA A 286 -29.43 -13.86 -48.99
CA ALA A 286 -28.17 -13.31 -49.45
C ALA A 286 -27.19 -14.44 -49.76
N THR A 287 -26.67 -14.42 -50.99
CA THR A 287 -25.72 -15.33 -51.60
C THR A 287 -24.41 -15.39 -50.86
N PRO A 288 -23.75 -16.57 -50.71
CA PRO A 288 -22.49 -16.69 -49.95
C PRO A 288 -21.30 -16.23 -50.80
N THR A 289 -20.63 -15.18 -50.40
CA THR A 289 -19.26 -14.85 -50.86
C THR A 289 -18.27 -15.51 -49.90
N ALA A 290 -17.44 -16.40 -50.44
CA ALA A 290 -16.42 -17.10 -49.69
C ALA A 290 -15.25 -16.17 -49.29
N GLY A 291 -14.78 -16.27 -48.04
CA GLY A 291 -13.46 -15.84 -47.65
C GLY A 291 -13.36 -14.68 -46.66
N ALA A 292 -14.14 -14.67 -45.57
CA ALA A 292 -13.78 -13.89 -44.38
C ALA A 292 -14.02 -14.78 -43.17
N THR A 293 -12.95 -15.12 -42.47
CA THR A 293 -13.01 -15.69 -41.11
C THR A 293 -13.77 -14.71 -40.23
N LYS A 294 -15.00 -15.02 -39.87
CA LYS A 294 -15.74 -14.28 -38.84
C LYS A 294 -14.92 -14.29 -37.55
N PRO A 295 -14.67 -13.14 -36.92
CA PRO A 295 -14.16 -13.16 -35.56
C PRO A 295 -15.16 -13.97 -34.71
N GLU A 296 -14.67 -14.97 -33.97
CA GLU A 296 -15.48 -15.64 -32.95
C GLU A 296 -16.10 -14.56 -32.04
N PRO A 297 -17.40 -14.63 -31.76
CA PRO A 297 -18.04 -13.72 -30.84
C PRO A 297 -17.31 -13.87 -29.50
N LEU A 298 -16.67 -12.80 -29.04
CA LEU A 298 -16.14 -12.72 -27.68
C LEU A 298 -17.30 -13.03 -26.73
N ALA A 299 -17.20 -14.15 -25.99
CA ALA A 299 -18.18 -14.49 -24.97
C ALA A 299 -18.34 -13.28 -24.06
N SER A 300 -19.55 -12.78 -23.84
CA SER A 300 -19.82 -11.57 -23.05
C SER A 300 -19.42 -11.76 -21.58
N HIS A 301 -19.35 -13.00 -21.12
CA HIS A 301 -18.99 -13.38 -19.76
C HIS A 301 -17.78 -14.33 -19.78
N ALA A 302 -16.60 -13.85 -19.43
CA ALA A 302 -15.40 -14.70 -19.33
C ALA A 302 -14.54 -14.32 -18.13
N ILE A 303 -14.42 -15.23 -17.19
CA ILE A 303 -13.52 -15.10 -16.04
C ILE A 303 -12.33 -16.02 -16.27
N ASP A 304 -11.23 -15.41 -16.66
CA ASP A 304 -9.95 -16.09 -16.85
C ASP A 304 -9.15 -16.13 -15.53
N TRP A 305 -8.12 -16.97 -15.47
CA TRP A 305 -7.25 -17.04 -14.31
C TRP A 305 -5.78 -17.21 -14.67
N ILE A 306 -4.90 -16.75 -13.77
CA ILE A 306 -3.45 -17.00 -13.77
C ILE A 306 -3.05 -17.43 -12.36
N THR A 307 -2.46 -18.61 -12.23
CA THR A 307 -1.94 -19.13 -10.97
C THR A 307 -0.71 -20.01 -11.20
N ALA A 308 -0.14 -20.62 -10.16
CA ALA A 308 1.00 -21.51 -10.29
C ALA A 308 0.66 -22.94 -9.83
N LEU A 309 1.36 -23.92 -10.39
CA LEU A 309 1.27 -25.31 -9.96
C LEU A 309 2.01 -25.54 -8.64
N LYS A 310 1.49 -26.49 -7.85
CA LYS A 310 2.19 -27.01 -6.68
C LYS A 310 3.38 -27.88 -7.10
N HIS A 311 4.41 -27.92 -6.27
CA HIS A 311 5.62 -28.69 -6.54
C HIS A 311 5.34 -30.19 -6.81
N VAL A 312 4.35 -30.77 -6.13
CA VAL A 312 3.94 -32.17 -6.35
C VAL A 312 3.42 -32.39 -7.77
N SER A 313 2.62 -31.45 -8.29
CA SER A 313 2.10 -31.53 -9.66
C SER A 313 3.23 -31.35 -10.70
N ILE A 314 4.21 -30.47 -10.43
CA ILE A 314 5.38 -30.30 -11.30
C ILE A 314 6.18 -31.59 -11.37
N LYS A 315 6.40 -32.25 -10.22
CA LYS A 315 7.09 -33.53 -10.14
C LYS A 315 6.38 -34.61 -10.97
N ALA A 316 5.04 -34.70 -10.85
CA ALA A 316 4.24 -35.64 -11.63
C ALA A 316 4.37 -35.43 -13.15
N LEU A 317 4.33 -34.16 -13.62
CA LEU A 317 4.54 -33.85 -15.05
C LEU A 317 5.92 -34.27 -15.58
N VAL A 318 6.95 -34.14 -14.76
CA VAL A 318 8.32 -34.61 -15.14
C VAL A 318 8.39 -36.14 -15.15
N GLU A 319 7.84 -36.80 -14.12
CA GLU A 319 7.81 -38.28 -14.02
C GLU A 319 7.01 -38.94 -15.15
N GLN A 320 5.96 -38.28 -15.63
CA GLN A 320 5.15 -38.72 -16.79
C GLN A 320 5.77 -38.36 -18.14
N GLY A 321 6.93 -37.68 -18.15
CA GLY A 321 7.61 -37.28 -19.38
C GLY A 321 6.96 -36.12 -20.14
N GLN A 322 5.94 -35.50 -19.56
CA GLN A 322 5.23 -34.34 -20.16
C GLN A 322 6.07 -33.06 -20.12
N LEU A 323 7.01 -32.96 -19.17
CA LEU A 323 7.95 -31.86 -19.07
C LEU A 323 9.40 -32.41 -19.11
N GLN A 324 10.12 -32.08 -20.17
CA GLN A 324 11.53 -32.45 -20.35
C GLN A 324 12.42 -31.31 -19.84
N LEU A 325 13.22 -31.57 -18.80
CA LEU A 325 14.05 -30.55 -18.16
C LEU A 325 15.19 -30.02 -19.06
N GLY A 326 15.66 -30.82 -20.03
CA GLY A 326 16.68 -30.41 -21.01
C GLY A 326 16.25 -29.27 -21.95
N LEU A 327 14.95 -29.02 -22.10
CA LEU A 327 14.42 -27.90 -22.90
C LEU A 327 14.83 -26.52 -22.37
N PHE A 328 15.26 -26.45 -21.10
CA PHE A 328 15.64 -25.20 -20.45
C PHE A 328 17.13 -24.84 -20.53
N ASP A 329 17.90 -25.58 -21.30
CA ASP A 329 19.33 -25.29 -21.48
C ASP A 329 19.54 -24.04 -22.34
N GLU A 330 18.61 -23.75 -23.26
CA GLU A 330 18.69 -22.58 -24.15
C GLU A 330 17.65 -21.47 -23.81
N ARG A 331 16.57 -21.79 -23.12
CA ARG A 331 15.47 -20.84 -22.84
C ARG A 331 14.98 -20.96 -21.40
N ASN A 332 14.67 -19.81 -20.78
CA ASN A 332 14.14 -19.75 -19.42
C ASN A 332 12.62 -19.96 -19.31
N ILE A 333 11.90 -19.88 -20.42
CA ILE A 333 10.44 -20.01 -20.51
C ILE A 333 10.11 -21.00 -21.61
N PHE A 334 9.21 -21.92 -21.31
CA PHE A 334 8.67 -22.89 -22.26
C PHE A 334 7.16 -23.04 -22.03
N GLU A 335 6.37 -22.94 -23.09
CA GLU A 335 4.91 -23.14 -23.07
C GLU A 335 4.56 -24.52 -23.62
N PHE A 336 3.66 -25.24 -22.96
CA PHE A 336 3.19 -26.54 -23.39
C PHE A 336 1.77 -26.81 -22.89
N ASP A 337 1.10 -27.73 -23.57
CA ASP A 337 -0.22 -28.24 -23.20
C ASP A 337 -0.06 -29.60 -22.52
N SER A 338 -1.00 -29.94 -21.62
CA SER A 338 -0.99 -31.21 -20.90
C SER A 338 -2.41 -31.77 -20.84
N PRO A 339 -2.61 -33.07 -21.09
CA PRO A 339 -3.89 -33.73 -20.94
C PRO A 339 -4.48 -33.63 -19.52
N ASP A 340 -3.62 -33.50 -18.51
CA ASP A 340 -4.05 -33.36 -17.12
C ASP A 340 -4.63 -31.97 -16.80
N TYR A 341 -4.45 -31.01 -17.72
CA TYR A 341 -4.92 -29.61 -17.59
C TYR A 341 -5.63 -29.16 -18.88
N PRO A 342 -6.80 -29.76 -19.20
CA PRO A 342 -7.54 -29.43 -20.42
C PRO A 342 -7.98 -27.96 -20.43
N ASP A 343 -7.91 -27.33 -21.60
CA ASP A 343 -8.26 -25.92 -21.86
C ASP A 343 -7.39 -24.91 -21.08
N GLU A 344 -6.22 -25.33 -20.60
CA GLU A 344 -5.27 -24.48 -19.92
C GLU A 344 -3.90 -24.52 -20.62
N ARG A 345 -3.19 -23.41 -20.54
CA ARG A 345 -1.83 -23.26 -20.98
C ARG A 345 -0.90 -23.41 -19.78
N LEU A 346 0.15 -24.19 -19.91
CA LEU A 346 1.20 -24.36 -18.91
C LEU A 346 2.47 -23.63 -19.36
N ILE A 347 2.96 -22.72 -18.53
CA ILE A 347 4.16 -21.93 -18.79
C ILE A 347 5.21 -22.33 -17.77
N ALA A 348 6.13 -23.19 -18.17
CA ALA A 348 7.23 -23.61 -17.34
C ALA A 348 8.37 -22.59 -17.39
N CYS A 349 8.90 -22.27 -16.21
CA CYS A 349 9.97 -21.29 -16.01
C CYS A 349 11.10 -21.91 -15.20
N ARG A 350 12.35 -21.62 -15.59
CA ARG A 350 13.56 -22.00 -14.83
C ARG A 350 14.32 -20.76 -14.40
N ASN A 351 14.45 -20.57 -13.09
CA ASN A 351 15.20 -19.47 -12.49
C ASN A 351 16.46 -20.01 -11.80
N ALA A 352 17.62 -19.72 -12.37
CA ALA A 352 18.91 -20.22 -11.90
C ALA A 352 19.27 -19.71 -10.48
N ASP A 353 18.92 -18.45 -10.16
CA ASP A 353 19.22 -17.90 -8.84
C ASP A 353 18.29 -18.48 -7.76
N LEU A 354 17.04 -18.76 -8.12
CA LEU A 354 16.12 -19.50 -7.25
C LEU A 354 16.61 -20.94 -7.03
N ALA A 355 17.17 -21.58 -8.06
CA ALA A 355 17.77 -22.91 -7.94
C ALA A 355 18.94 -22.91 -6.94
N LYS A 356 19.87 -21.97 -7.08
CA LYS A 356 21.00 -21.79 -6.15
C LYS A 356 20.52 -21.54 -4.71
N SER A 357 19.55 -20.67 -4.54
CA SER A 357 18.99 -20.35 -3.22
C SER A 357 18.32 -21.56 -2.56
N ARG A 358 17.57 -22.36 -3.34
CA ARG A 358 16.92 -23.58 -2.83
C ARG A 358 17.95 -24.64 -2.47
N ALA A 359 18.96 -24.86 -3.30
CA ALA A 359 20.06 -25.79 -3.03
C ALA A 359 20.78 -25.42 -1.73
N TYR A 360 21.14 -24.13 -1.58
CA TYR A 360 21.77 -23.62 -0.35
C TYR A 360 20.89 -23.84 0.88
N THR A 361 19.62 -23.44 0.81
CA THR A 361 18.68 -23.60 1.93
C THR A 361 18.48 -25.08 2.28
N ARG A 362 18.35 -25.96 1.29
CA ARG A 362 18.22 -27.42 1.52
C ARG A 362 19.42 -27.96 2.27
N GLU A 363 20.64 -27.63 1.83
CA GLU A 363 21.86 -28.09 2.50
C GLU A 363 21.95 -27.59 3.94
N ASP A 364 21.64 -26.30 4.18
CA ASP A 364 21.63 -25.72 5.52
C ASP A 364 20.63 -26.43 6.46
N LEU A 365 19.41 -26.75 5.97
CA LEU A 365 18.41 -27.49 6.73
C LEU A 365 18.79 -28.96 6.97
N LEU A 366 19.45 -29.61 6.03
CA LEU A 366 20.02 -30.96 6.20
C LEU A 366 21.07 -30.95 7.30
N LEU A 367 22.05 -30.05 7.23
CA LEU A 367 23.10 -29.88 8.26
C LEU A 367 22.50 -29.59 9.64
N ALA A 368 21.53 -28.70 9.72
CA ALA A 368 20.85 -28.38 10.98
C ALA A 368 20.15 -29.61 11.57
N THR A 369 19.56 -30.47 10.72
CA THR A 369 18.92 -31.72 11.15
C THR A 369 19.96 -32.72 11.62
N GLU A 370 21.07 -32.86 10.91
CA GLU A 370 22.20 -33.76 11.30
C GLU A 370 22.77 -33.40 12.67
N VAL A 371 22.93 -32.09 12.98
CA VAL A 371 23.35 -31.63 14.32
C VAL A 371 22.42 -32.16 15.41
N VAL A 372 21.11 -32.16 15.17
CA VAL A 372 20.12 -32.65 16.15
C VAL A 372 20.17 -34.17 16.23
N LEU A 373 20.21 -34.88 15.11
CA LEU A 373 20.29 -36.34 15.05
C LEU A 373 21.59 -36.87 15.68
N ASN A 374 22.73 -36.20 15.48
CA ASN A 374 23.99 -36.53 16.13
C ASN A 374 23.95 -36.39 17.67
N LYS A 375 23.23 -35.39 18.20
CA LYS A 375 23.01 -35.28 19.65
C LYS A 375 22.22 -36.49 20.20
N ILE A 376 21.22 -36.95 19.47
CA ILE A 376 20.45 -38.14 19.84
C ILE A 376 21.35 -39.39 19.77
N LYS A 377 22.11 -39.55 18.67
CA LYS A 377 23.07 -40.63 18.49
C LYS A 377 24.09 -40.70 19.65
N ALA A 378 24.66 -39.56 20.05
CA ALA A 378 25.56 -39.49 21.19
C ALA A 378 24.87 -39.87 22.53
N SER A 379 23.61 -39.51 22.73
CA SER A 379 22.84 -39.88 23.94
C SER A 379 22.57 -41.38 23.99
N VAL A 380 22.30 -42.02 22.85
CA VAL A 380 22.12 -43.47 22.75
C VAL A 380 23.46 -44.20 23.01
N ALA A 381 24.54 -43.75 22.38
CA ALA A 381 25.87 -44.31 22.56
C ALA A 381 26.37 -44.19 24.01
N ALA A 382 26.00 -43.13 24.70
CA ALA A 382 26.31 -42.94 26.13
C ALA A 382 25.38 -43.73 27.10
N GLY A 383 24.44 -44.53 26.58
CA GLY A 383 23.47 -45.30 27.39
C GLY A 383 22.43 -44.42 28.12
N LYS A 384 22.35 -43.13 27.80
CA LYS A 384 21.37 -42.20 28.41
C LYS A 384 19.98 -42.32 27.80
N LEU A 385 19.86 -42.90 26.60
CA LEU A 385 18.61 -43.15 25.90
C LEU A 385 18.67 -44.57 25.36
N VAL A 386 17.82 -45.46 25.93
CA VAL A 386 17.81 -46.90 25.65
C VAL A 386 16.38 -47.35 25.32
N GLY A 387 16.24 -48.28 24.42
CA GLY A 387 14.96 -48.84 23.96
C GLY A 387 14.54 -48.23 22.62
N ALA A 388 14.19 -49.08 21.67
CA ALA A 388 13.82 -48.64 20.31
C ALA A 388 12.66 -47.64 20.31
N ASP A 389 11.66 -47.87 21.19
CA ASP A 389 10.51 -46.99 21.32
C ASP A 389 10.91 -45.59 21.84
N ALA A 390 11.74 -45.53 22.89
CA ALA A 390 12.17 -44.27 23.48
C ALA A 390 13.04 -43.47 22.48
N ILE A 391 13.93 -44.15 21.75
CA ILE A 391 14.75 -43.55 20.70
C ILE A 391 13.85 -43.07 19.56
N GLY A 392 12.88 -43.88 19.12
CA GLY A 392 11.94 -43.55 18.06
C GLY A 392 11.10 -42.33 18.37
N VAL A 393 10.55 -42.23 19.60
CA VAL A 393 9.80 -41.05 20.05
C VAL A 393 10.67 -39.79 20.05
N ARG A 394 11.93 -39.90 20.49
CA ARG A 394 12.85 -38.76 20.52
C ARG A 394 13.23 -38.33 19.12
N VAL A 395 13.59 -39.24 18.23
CA VAL A 395 13.90 -38.98 16.83
C VAL A 395 12.70 -38.39 16.11
N GLY A 396 11.50 -38.98 16.29
CA GLY A 396 10.27 -38.51 15.66
C GLY A 396 9.89 -37.04 16.01
N LYS A 397 10.18 -36.63 17.25
CA LYS A 397 9.98 -35.23 17.67
C LYS A 397 10.88 -34.24 16.92
N ASP A 398 12.11 -34.63 16.63
CA ASP A 398 13.16 -33.71 16.19
C ASP A 398 13.47 -33.80 14.69
N VAL A 399 13.36 -34.98 14.05
CA VAL A 399 13.77 -35.20 12.65
C VAL A 399 13.01 -34.33 11.65
N ASN A 400 11.74 -34.03 11.90
CA ASN A 400 10.92 -33.23 10.98
C ASN A 400 10.81 -31.75 11.39
N LYS A 401 11.61 -31.31 12.34
CA LYS A 401 11.65 -29.91 12.79
C LYS A 401 11.88 -28.92 11.62
N TYR A 402 12.73 -29.29 10.69
CA TYR A 402 13.09 -28.50 9.51
C TYR A 402 12.44 -29.01 8.22
N LYS A 403 11.46 -29.95 8.30
CA LYS A 403 10.70 -30.53 7.16
C LYS A 403 11.55 -31.25 6.11
N VAL A 404 12.71 -31.74 6.49
CA VAL A 404 13.64 -32.50 5.63
C VAL A 404 13.75 -33.98 6.02
N ALA A 405 12.88 -34.50 6.88
CA ALA A 405 12.87 -35.91 7.34
C ALA A 405 12.88 -36.92 6.17
N LYS A 406 12.23 -36.59 5.06
CA LYS A 406 12.18 -37.42 3.83
C LYS A 406 13.55 -37.73 3.23
N HIS A 407 14.57 -36.95 3.52
CA HIS A 407 15.93 -37.04 3.01
C HIS A 407 16.87 -37.84 3.92
N PHE A 408 16.33 -38.41 5.02
CA PHE A 408 17.11 -39.23 5.93
C PHE A 408 16.56 -40.65 5.98
N GLU A 409 17.47 -41.61 5.98
CA GLU A 409 17.22 -43.00 6.34
C GLU A 409 17.64 -43.18 7.80
N LEU A 410 16.73 -43.75 8.61
CA LEU A 410 16.91 -43.88 10.04
C LEU A 410 16.91 -45.34 10.42
N THR A 411 17.95 -45.82 11.11
CA THR A 411 18.01 -47.18 11.70
C THR A 411 18.00 -47.04 13.20
N ILE A 412 16.94 -47.60 13.82
CA ILE A 412 16.70 -47.50 15.25
C ILE A 412 16.60 -48.91 15.82
N GLU A 413 17.47 -49.21 16.77
CA GLU A 413 17.51 -50.50 17.50
C GLU A 413 17.42 -50.21 19.02
N ALA A 414 17.36 -51.24 19.84
CA ALA A 414 17.18 -51.07 21.31
C ALA A 414 18.36 -50.30 21.96
N THR A 415 19.56 -50.44 21.42
CA THR A 415 20.81 -49.82 21.96
C THR A 415 21.61 -49.07 20.94
N SER A 416 21.12 -48.95 19.70
CA SER A 416 21.83 -48.20 18.63
C SER A 416 20.87 -47.30 17.86
N PHE A 417 21.46 -46.19 17.34
CA PHE A 417 20.82 -45.28 16.43
C PHE A 417 21.81 -44.81 15.39
N SER A 418 21.44 -44.96 14.13
CA SER A 418 22.21 -44.42 13.01
C SER A 418 21.28 -43.77 11.99
N PHE A 419 21.86 -42.88 11.18
CA PHE A 419 21.13 -42.23 10.10
C PHE A 419 22.10 -41.98 8.91
N THR A 420 21.54 -41.97 7.70
CA THR A 420 22.23 -41.61 6.47
C THR A 420 21.38 -40.71 5.61
N ARG A 421 22.02 -39.91 4.74
CA ARG A 421 21.30 -39.09 3.75
C ARG A 421 20.82 -40.00 2.61
N LYS A 422 19.55 -39.85 2.21
CA LYS A 422 18.98 -40.45 1.00
C LYS A 422 19.39 -39.63 -0.22
N VAL A 423 20.54 -39.91 -0.79
CA VAL A 423 21.14 -39.17 -1.90
C VAL A 423 20.18 -39.07 -3.09
N ASP A 424 19.50 -40.15 -3.46
CA ASP A 424 18.55 -40.18 -4.57
C ASP A 424 17.35 -39.26 -4.32
N SER A 425 16.82 -39.21 -3.07
CA SER A 425 15.72 -38.31 -2.69
C SER A 425 16.14 -36.85 -2.77
N ILE A 426 17.39 -36.55 -2.37
CA ILE A 426 17.95 -35.20 -2.46
C ILE A 426 18.16 -34.81 -3.92
N ALA A 427 18.71 -35.67 -4.74
CA ALA A 427 18.97 -35.47 -6.17
C ALA A 427 17.65 -35.24 -6.94
N ALA A 428 16.63 -36.06 -6.67
CA ALA A 428 15.32 -35.93 -7.29
C ALA A 428 14.65 -34.59 -6.95
N GLU A 429 14.81 -34.10 -5.71
CA GLU A 429 14.31 -32.75 -5.34
C GLU A 429 15.16 -31.63 -5.98
N ALA A 430 16.48 -31.80 -6.02
CA ALA A 430 17.41 -30.84 -6.59
C ALA A 430 17.19 -30.63 -8.10
N ALA A 431 16.81 -31.69 -8.82
CA ALA A 431 16.49 -31.62 -10.25
C ALA A 431 15.35 -30.64 -10.57
N LEU A 432 14.48 -30.38 -9.60
CA LEU A 432 13.36 -29.44 -9.74
C LEU A 432 13.64 -28.04 -9.13
N ASP A 433 14.86 -27.79 -8.68
CA ASP A 433 15.22 -26.48 -8.14
C ASP A 433 15.16 -25.40 -9.22
N GLY A 434 14.56 -24.27 -8.85
CA GLY A 434 14.39 -23.15 -9.76
C GLY A 434 13.21 -23.28 -10.72
N PHE A 435 12.60 -24.45 -10.83
CA PHE A 435 11.41 -24.64 -11.65
C PHE A 435 10.14 -24.17 -10.94
N TYR A 436 9.29 -23.50 -11.70
CA TYR A 436 7.90 -23.21 -11.37
C TYR A 436 7.08 -23.19 -12.65
N ILE A 437 5.83 -23.59 -12.57
CA ILE A 437 4.92 -23.63 -13.72
C ILE A 437 3.72 -22.74 -13.40
N ILE A 438 3.45 -21.81 -14.30
CA ILE A 438 2.24 -21.00 -14.30
C ILE A 438 1.21 -21.73 -15.14
N ARG A 439 -0.03 -21.82 -14.64
CA ARG A 439 -1.19 -22.31 -15.36
C ARG A 439 -2.19 -21.20 -15.57
N THR A 440 -2.79 -21.14 -16.75
CA THR A 440 -3.73 -20.08 -17.11
C THR A 440 -4.74 -20.55 -18.15
N SER A 441 -5.97 -20.01 -18.08
CA SER A 441 -6.98 -20.14 -19.14
C SER A 441 -6.83 -19.08 -20.23
N VAL A 442 -6.04 -18.01 -19.97
CA VAL A 442 -5.88 -16.91 -20.92
C VAL A 442 -5.24 -17.40 -22.21
N LYS A 443 -5.90 -17.21 -23.35
CA LYS A 443 -5.38 -17.62 -24.66
C LYS A 443 -4.10 -16.84 -25.04
N ALA A 444 -3.20 -17.47 -25.79
CA ALA A 444 -1.93 -16.87 -26.23
C ALA A 444 -2.12 -15.59 -27.06
N ALA A 445 -3.20 -15.52 -27.83
CA ALA A 445 -3.55 -14.33 -28.61
C ALA A 445 -3.88 -13.10 -27.73
N LYS A 446 -4.37 -13.31 -26.49
CA LYS A 446 -4.69 -12.25 -25.54
C LYS A 446 -3.48 -11.86 -24.68
N MET A 447 -2.64 -12.84 -24.33
CA MET A 447 -1.48 -12.62 -23.46
C MET A 447 -0.40 -13.65 -23.74
N ASP A 448 0.81 -13.22 -24.10
CA ASP A 448 1.94 -14.11 -24.31
C ASP A 448 2.48 -14.73 -23.01
N ALA A 449 3.35 -15.75 -23.13
CA ALA A 449 3.91 -16.45 -21.99
C ALA A 449 4.69 -15.51 -21.03
N ALA A 450 5.48 -14.57 -21.57
CA ALA A 450 6.26 -13.63 -20.80
C ALA A 450 5.37 -12.67 -20.00
N GLN A 451 4.28 -12.19 -20.60
CA GLN A 451 3.29 -11.35 -19.95
C GLN A 451 2.55 -12.11 -18.84
N CYS A 452 2.18 -13.38 -19.04
CA CYS A 452 1.58 -14.22 -18.00
C CYS A 452 2.52 -14.36 -16.78
N VAL A 453 3.82 -14.57 -17.02
CA VAL A 453 4.82 -14.66 -15.93
C VAL A 453 4.96 -13.32 -15.20
N ARG A 454 5.02 -12.20 -15.93
CA ARG A 454 5.06 -10.87 -15.31
C ARG A 454 3.80 -10.59 -14.48
N SER A 455 2.64 -10.92 -15.03
CA SER A 455 1.36 -10.77 -14.32
C SER A 455 1.34 -11.57 -13.03
N TYR A 456 1.73 -12.85 -13.06
CA TYR A 456 1.80 -13.65 -11.84
C TYR A 456 2.78 -13.07 -10.80
N LYS A 457 3.96 -12.62 -11.23
CA LYS A 457 4.94 -11.98 -10.33
C LYS A 457 4.45 -10.66 -9.74
N SER A 458 3.52 -9.98 -10.39
CA SER A 458 2.92 -8.73 -9.89
C SER A 458 2.03 -8.94 -8.65
N LEU A 459 1.74 -10.20 -8.23
CA LEU A 459 1.21 -10.52 -6.91
C LEU A 459 2.03 -9.88 -5.77
N SER A 460 3.32 -9.65 -5.98
CA SER A 460 4.18 -8.91 -5.05
C SER A 460 3.67 -7.49 -4.75
N ASN A 461 2.84 -6.89 -5.61
CA ASN A 461 2.19 -5.61 -5.35
C ASN A 461 1.14 -5.72 -4.23
N VAL A 462 0.36 -6.82 -4.22
CA VAL A 462 -0.62 -7.09 -3.15
C VAL A 462 0.09 -7.41 -1.83
N GLU A 463 1.20 -8.17 -1.87
CA GLU A 463 2.03 -8.41 -0.68
C GLU A 463 2.58 -7.09 -0.10
N ARG A 464 2.97 -6.15 -0.97
CA ARG A 464 3.40 -4.81 -0.56
C ARG A 464 2.25 -4.02 0.07
N ALA A 465 1.04 -4.10 -0.48
CA ALA A 465 -0.16 -3.51 0.09
C ALA A 465 -0.41 -4.03 1.51
N PHE A 466 -0.35 -5.35 1.72
CA PHE A 466 -0.49 -5.92 3.06
C PHE A 466 0.62 -5.49 4.03
N ARG A 467 1.84 -5.30 3.56
CA ARG A 467 2.94 -4.81 4.40
C ARG A 467 2.68 -3.39 4.88
N SER A 468 2.22 -2.49 4.01
CA SER A 468 1.83 -1.12 4.37
C SER A 468 0.65 -1.13 5.34
N LEU A 469 -0.41 -1.88 5.02
CA LEU A 469 -1.59 -2.03 5.88
C LEU A 469 -1.24 -2.52 7.29
N LYS A 470 -0.39 -3.55 7.42
CA LYS A 470 -0.15 -4.25 8.69
C LYS A 470 0.77 -3.50 9.65
N THR A 471 1.89 -2.99 9.18
CA THR A 471 3.00 -2.59 10.07
C THR A 471 3.69 -1.30 9.73
N VAL A 472 4.02 -1.08 8.45
CA VAL A 472 4.96 -0.01 8.09
C VAL A 472 4.30 1.34 8.21
N ASP A 473 3.11 1.50 7.65
CA ASP A 473 2.47 2.79 7.54
C ASP A 473 1.15 2.88 8.32
N LEU A 474 0.22 1.95 8.13
CA LEU A 474 -1.15 2.09 8.60
C LEU A 474 -1.49 1.30 9.87
N GLN A 475 -0.63 0.41 10.33
CA GLN A 475 -0.72 -0.31 11.60
C GLN A 475 -2.10 -0.91 11.91
N ILE A 476 -2.66 -1.69 10.96
CA ILE A 476 -3.97 -2.35 11.14
C ILE A 476 -3.99 -3.26 12.39
N ARG A 477 -2.85 -3.79 12.78
CA ARG A 477 -2.65 -4.68 13.91
C ARG A 477 -1.84 -4.03 15.05
N PRO A 478 -2.09 -4.42 16.31
CA PRO A 478 -3.08 -5.39 16.75
C PRO A 478 -4.52 -4.91 16.58
N ILE A 479 -5.47 -5.85 16.38
CA ILE A 479 -6.89 -5.54 16.31
C ILE A 479 -7.49 -5.69 17.70
N HIS A 480 -8.18 -4.64 18.20
CA HIS A 480 -8.75 -4.60 19.56
C HIS A 480 -10.29 -4.49 19.58
N HIS A 481 -10.95 -4.36 18.41
CA HIS A 481 -12.39 -4.13 18.35
C HIS A 481 -13.18 -5.38 18.74
N ARG A 482 -14.17 -5.23 19.64
CA ARG A 482 -14.89 -6.33 20.28
C ARG A 482 -15.98 -6.96 19.41
N THR A 483 -16.59 -6.21 18.48
CA THR A 483 -17.67 -6.70 17.62
C THR A 483 -17.17 -6.97 16.21
N ALA A 484 -17.82 -7.88 15.50
CA ALA A 484 -17.49 -8.23 14.14
C ALA A 484 -17.56 -7.02 13.19
N ASP A 485 -18.61 -6.21 13.32
CA ASP A 485 -18.82 -5.07 12.43
C ASP A 485 -17.78 -3.95 12.67
N ARG A 486 -17.37 -3.73 13.92
CA ARG A 486 -16.29 -2.79 14.22
C ARG A 486 -14.93 -3.26 13.68
N VAL A 487 -14.67 -4.57 13.66
CA VAL A 487 -13.48 -5.14 12.99
C VAL A 487 -13.57 -4.93 11.49
N ARG A 488 -14.73 -5.21 10.86
CA ARG A 488 -14.94 -4.98 9.42
C ARG A 488 -14.75 -3.50 9.06
N ALA A 489 -15.38 -2.61 9.82
CA ALA A 489 -15.25 -1.16 9.62
C ALA A 489 -13.81 -0.66 9.77
N HIS A 490 -13.08 -1.18 10.77
CA HIS A 490 -11.67 -0.84 10.97
C HIS A 490 -10.79 -1.27 9.80
N ILE A 491 -10.98 -2.49 9.30
CA ILE A 491 -10.23 -3.03 8.17
C ILE A 491 -10.57 -2.26 6.89
N LEU A 492 -11.85 -1.94 6.65
CA LEU A 492 -12.28 -1.09 5.54
C LEU A 492 -11.66 0.32 5.61
N LEU A 493 -11.68 0.94 6.78
CA LEU A 493 -11.06 2.26 6.98
C LEU A 493 -9.56 2.23 6.68
N CYS A 494 -8.86 1.18 7.11
CA CYS A 494 -7.44 1.01 6.79
C CYS A 494 -7.20 0.79 5.28
N MET A 495 -8.08 0.05 4.59
CA MET A 495 -8.00 -0.10 3.13
C MET A 495 -8.20 1.23 2.41
N LEU A 496 -9.16 2.06 2.86
CA LEU A 496 -9.38 3.39 2.31
C LEU A 496 -8.20 4.35 2.60
N ALA A 497 -7.57 4.22 3.76
CA ALA A 497 -6.34 4.96 4.06
C ALA A 497 -5.18 4.51 3.14
N TYR A 498 -5.06 3.20 2.87
CA TYR A 498 -4.10 2.69 1.91
C TYR A 498 -4.39 3.17 0.48
N TYR A 499 -5.65 3.30 0.09
CA TYR A 499 -6.04 3.87 -1.20
C TYR A 499 -5.48 5.28 -1.40
N VAL A 500 -5.66 6.16 -0.42
CA VAL A 500 -5.12 7.54 -0.46
C VAL A 500 -3.58 7.52 -0.43
N GLU A 501 -2.98 6.75 0.49
CA GLU A 501 -1.52 6.58 0.59
C GLU A 501 -0.91 6.07 -0.72
N TRP A 502 -1.55 5.10 -1.38
CA TRP A 502 -1.10 4.55 -2.66
C TRP A 502 -0.96 5.65 -3.72
N HIS A 503 -1.99 6.49 -3.87
CA HIS A 503 -1.96 7.61 -4.81
C HIS A 503 -0.91 8.66 -4.45
N MET A 504 -0.77 8.99 -3.17
CA MET A 504 0.28 9.89 -2.70
C MET A 504 1.68 9.34 -2.99
N ARG A 505 1.91 8.03 -2.81
CA ARG A 505 3.18 7.37 -3.14
C ARG A 505 3.47 7.37 -4.64
N GLN A 506 2.46 7.24 -5.49
CA GLN A 506 2.63 7.39 -6.94
C GLN A 506 3.05 8.83 -7.27
N ALA A 507 2.36 9.82 -6.74
CA ALA A 507 2.67 11.23 -6.97
C ALA A 507 4.09 11.61 -6.50
N TRP A 508 4.52 11.08 -5.35
CA TRP A 508 5.84 11.35 -4.78
C TRP A 508 6.93 10.36 -5.22
N GLY A 509 6.68 9.52 -6.23
CA GLY A 509 7.62 8.47 -6.64
C GLY A 509 9.05 8.95 -6.88
N GLU A 510 9.23 10.14 -7.44
CA GLU A 510 10.54 10.74 -7.68
C GLU A 510 11.27 11.15 -6.40
N LEU A 511 10.54 11.59 -5.37
CA LEU A 511 11.10 12.01 -4.08
C LEU A 511 11.38 10.83 -3.14
N LEU A 512 10.81 9.65 -3.43
CA LEU A 512 10.90 8.47 -2.58
C LEU A 512 11.97 7.48 -3.07
N PHE A 513 12.35 6.54 -2.18
CA PHE A 513 13.12 5.35 -2.53
C PHE A 513 12.34 4.39 -3.44
N ALA A 514 11.51 4.91 -4.33
CA ALA A 514 10.74 4.15 -5.30
C ALA A 514 11.53 3.97 -6.59
N ASP A 515 11.32 2.82 -7.22
CA ASP A 515 11.80 2.57 -8.58
C ASP A 515 10.71 3.03 -9.55
N THR A 516 10.95 4.15 -10.22
CA THR A 516 10.02 4.79 -11.16
C THR A 516 10.24 4.39 -12.61
N ASP A 517 11.28 3.61 -12.92
CA ASP A 517 11.59 3.15 -14.28
C ASP A 517 10.63 2.04 -14.73
N VAL A 518 9.56 2.44 -15.42
CA VAL A 518 8.52 1.53 -15.92
C VAL A 518 9.03 0.74 -17.12
N GLU A 519 9.81 1.35 -18.00
CA GLU A 519 10.29 0.74 -19.24
C GLU A 519 11.24 -0.43 -18.93
N GLN A 520 12.21 -0.23 -18.05
CA GLN A 520 13.11 -1.29 -17.63
C GLN A 520 12.38 -2.45 -16.93
N LYS A 521 11.28 -2.17 -16.23
CA LYS A 521 10.44 -3.23 -15.64
C LYS A 521 9.73 -4.07 -16.68
N GLN A 522 9.30 -3.47 -17.79
CA GLN A 522 8.57 -4.15 -18.86
C GLN A 522 9.48 -4.97 -19.79
N THR A 523 10.69 -4.48 -20.05
CA THR A 523 11.64 -5.10 -20.98
C THR A 523 12.50 -6.20 -20.34
N ARG A 524 12.59 -6.22 -19.01
CA ARG A 524 13.40 -7.23 -18.28
C ARG A 524 12.89 -8.65 -18.49
N ASP A 525 13.83 -9.63 -18.49
CA ASP A 525 13.50 -11.05 -18.45
C ASP A 525 12.51 -11.36 -17.32
N PRO A 526 11.31 -11.86 -17.64
CA PRO A 526 10.27 -12.10 -16.65
C PRO A 526 10.63 -13.20 -15.65
N VAL A 527 11.54 -14.13 -16.00
CA VAL A 527 11.98 -15.22 -15.11
C VAL A 527 13.07 -14.75 -14.14
N ALA A 528 13.91 -13.81 -14.54
CA ALA A 528 14.98 -13.29 -13.70
C ALA A 528 14.45 -12.72 -12.36
N PRO A 529 15.27 -12.72 -11.29
CA PRO A 529 14.94 -12.05 -10.04
C PRO A 529 14.63 -10.57 -10.26
N ALA A 530 13.70 -10.05 -9.47
CA ALA A 530 13.38 -8.63 -9.51
C ALA A 530 14.60 -7.81 -9.05
N GLN A 531 15.19 -7.04 -9.96
CA GLN A 531 16.25 -6.09 -9.65
C GLN A 531 15.72 -4.67 -9.76
N ARG A 532 16.28 -3.78 -8.96
CA ARG A 532 16.00 -2.34 -9.08
C ARG A 532 16.71 -1.79 -10.31
N SER A 533 16.13 -0.76 -10.93
CA SER A 533 16.78 0.02 -11.98
C SER A 533 18.08 0.65 -11.47
N GLU A 534 18.99 1.02 -12.36
CA GLU A 534 20.24 1.69 -11.98
C GLU A 534 19.98 3.03 -11.30
N ALA A 535 18.97 3.77 -11.75
CA ALA A 535 18.52 5.00 -11.10
C ALA A 535 18.06 4.74 -9.66
N ALA A 536 17.26 3.68 -9.42
CA ALA A 536 16.82 3.31 -8.08
C ALA A 536 17.96 2.79 -7.20
N LYS A 537 18.95 2.07 -7.76
CA LYS A 537 20.17 1.66 -7.05
C LYS A 537 20.99 2.88 -6.63
N THR A 538 21.14 3.86 -7.51
CA THR A 538 21.84 5.11 -7.24
C THR A 538 21.17 5.91 -6.13
N LYS A 539 19.84 6.05 -6.14
CA LYS A 539 19.06 6.67 -5.05
C LYS A 539 19.33 5.98 -3.69
N VAL A 540 19.38 4.65 -3.67
CA VAL A 540 19.65 3.89 -2.45
C VAL A 540 21.08 4.07 -1.95
N ALA A 541 22.06 4.08 -2.85
CA ALA A 541 23.49 4.22 -2.52
C ALA A 541 23.82 5.64 -2.04
N LYS A 542 23.41 6.66 -2.80
CA LYS A 542 23.71 8.07 -2.48
C LYS A 542 22.81 8.65 -1.41
N ARG A 543 21.58 8.16 -1.26
CA ARG A 543 20.53 8.71 -0.39
C ARG A 543 20.14 10.16 -0.71
N THR A 544 20.52 10.63 -1.88
CA THR A 544 20.23 11.98 -2.39
C THR A 544 19.68 11.88 -3.80
N LEU A 545 18.84 12.86 -4.17
CA LEU A 545 18.41 13.11 -5.53
C LEU A 545 19.51 13.85 -6.32
N ASP A 546 19.30 14.06 -7.61
CA ASP A 546 20.28 14.71 -8.48
C ASP A 546 20.53 16.19 -8.10
N ASP A 547 19.55 16.84 -7.48
CA ASP A 547 19.65 18.20 -6.93
C ASP A 547 20.34 18.26 -5.55
N GLY A 548 20.87 17.12 -5.06
CA GLY A 548 21.50 17.01 -3.74
C GLY A 548 20.52 16.94 -2.57
N SER A 549 19.21 16.96 -2.82
CA SER A 549 18.21 16.83 -1.76
C SER A 549 18.12 15.38 -1.24
N PRO A 550 17.74 15.16 0.03
CA PRO A 550 17.61 13.81 0.58
C PRO A 550 16.47 13.04 -0.08
N VAL A 551 16.69 11.76 -0.37
CA VAL A 551 15.62 10.82 -0.73
C VAL A 551 14.86 10.42 0.53
N HIS A 552 13.55 10.42 0.46
CA HIS A 552 12.69 10.12 1.60
C HIS A 552 12.06 8.72 1.54
N CYS A 553 11.71 8.15 2.68
CA CYS A 553 10.59 7.22 2.76
C CYS A 553 9.29 8.03 2.93
N PHE A 554 8.14 7.40 2.76
CA PHE A 554 6.84 8.08 2.88
C PHE A 554 6.68 8.81 4.22
N ARG A 555 7.05 8.16 5.32
CA ARG A 555 6.99 8.72 6.67
C ARG A 555 7.91 9.93 6.87
N THR A 556 9.15 9.86 6.37
CA THR A 556 10.08 10.97 6.53
C THR A 556 9.69 12.19 5.69
N LEU A 557 9.03 11.99 4.54
CA LEU A 557 8.50 13.11 3.74
C LEU A 557 7.31 13.78 4.45
N LEU A 558 6.41 12.99 5.05
CA LEU A 558 5.33 13.55 5.86
C LEU A 558 5.87 14.31 7.08
N ALA A 559 6.90 13.79 7.74
CA ALA A 559 7.56 14.48 8.86
C ALA A 559 8.20 15.80 8.42
N GLU A 560 8.85 15.84 7.24
CA GLU A 560 9.39 17.08 6.68
C GLU A 560 8.28 18.12 6.41
N LEU A 561 7.14 17.69 5.88
CA LEU A 561 5.99 18.55 5.65
C LEU A 561 5.33 19.04 6.95
N SER A 562 5.42 18.28 8.05
CA SER A 562 4.85 18.68 9.33
C SER A 562 5.50 19.94 9.94
N ASN A 563 6.71 20.30 9.48
CA ASN A 563 7.39 21.54 9.86
C ASN A 563 6.71 22.81 9.31
N ILE A 564 5.81 22.67 8.32
CA ILE A 564 4.93 23.75 7.90
C ILE A 564 3.82 23.87 8.94
N THR A 565 3.83 24.95 9.72
CA THR A 565 2.86 25.19 10.79
C THR A 565 1.88 26.30 10.42
N LYS A 566 0.70 26.26 11.01
CA LYS A 566 -0.28 27.33 10.98
C LYS A 566 -0.39 27.91 12.38
N SER A 567 0.02 29.16 12.53
CA SER A 567 0.13 29.85 13.82
C SER A 567 -0.91 30.95 13.94
N ARG A 568 -1.48 31.08 15.11
CA ARG A 568 -2.47 32.14 15.44
C ARG A 568 -1.82 33.18 16.36
N TYR A 569 -1.99 34.44 16.01
CA TYR A 569 -1.45 35.60 16.72
C TYR A 569 -2.57 36.49 17.21
N LYS A 570 -2.39 37.13 18.37
CA LYS A 570 -3.20 38.19 18.92
C LYS A 570 -2.33 39.40 19.25
N THR A 571 -2.90 40.61 19.27
CA THR A 571 -2.18 41.78 19.77
C THR A 571 -2.15 41.76 21.31
N LYS A 572 -0.97 42.07 21.90
CA LYS A 572 -0.77 42.04 23.37
C LYS A 572 -1.56 43.08 24.14
N ASP A 573 -1.91 44.21 23.53
CA ASP A 573 -2.59 45.33 24.18
C ASP A 573 -4.10 45.27 24.06
N SER A 574 -4.67 44.18 23.65
CA SER A 574 -6.08 44.17 23.31
C SER A 574 -6.97 43.69 24.46
N ILE A 575 -7.99 44.45 24.72
CA ILE A 575 -9.23 44.07 25.37
C ILE A 575 -9.72 42.73 24.79
N ALA A 576 -10.45 41.94 25.54
CA ALA A 576 -10.89 40.57 25.20
C ALA A 576 -11.43 40.30 23.76
N THR A 577 -11.66 41.35 22.98
CA THR A 577 -12.19 41.34 21.60
C THR A 577 -11.19 41.63 20.50
N ALA A 578 -9.86 41.57 20.78
CA ALA A 578 -8.88 41.88 19.77
C ALA A 578 -8.90 40.89 18.58
N PRO A 579 -8.76 41.39 17.37
CA PRO A 579 -8.69 40.53 16.17
C PRO A 579 -7.48 39.63 16.24
N SER A 580 -7.69 38.32 16.04
CA SER A 580 -6.64 37.35 15.81
C SER A 580 -6.44 37.15 14.32
N PHE A 581 -5.21 36.94 13.89
CA PHE A 581 -4.88 36.55 12.51
C PHE A 581 -4.05 35.29 12.48
N GLU A 582 -4.11 34.58 11.36
CA GLU A 582 -3.37 33.35 11.17
C GLU A 582 -2.25 33.55 10.16
N MET A 583 -1.09 32.95 10.42
CA MET A 583 0.04 32.90 9.48
C MET A 583 0.45 31.44 9.29
N THR A 584 0.72 31.08 8.06
CA THR A 584 1.27 29.75 7.72
C THR A 584 2.74 29.89 7.36
N THR A 585 3.57 28.98 7.86
CA THR A 585 4.99 28.92 7.48
C THR A 585 5.13 28.84 5.97
N THR A 586 5.94 29.69 5.37
CA THR A 586 6.25 29.62 3.93
C THR A 586 7.02 28.34 3.64
N PRO A 587 6.51 27.45 2.77
CA PRO A 587 7.21 26.23 2.43
C PRO A 587 8.57 26.53 1.77
N ASN A 588 9.59 25.79 2.15
CA ASN A 588 10.86 25.81 1.41
C ASN A 588 10.68 25.19 0.00
N PRO A 589 11.62 25.36 -0.94
CA PRO A 589 11.46 24.87 -2.31
C PRO A 589 11.14 23.38 -2.41
N LYS A 590 11.68 22.53 -1.53
CA LYS A 590 11.45 21.07 -1.49
C LYS A 590 10.04 20.74 -1.01
N GLN A 591 9.62 21.38 0.07
CA GLN A 591 8.26 21.26 0.58
C GLN A 591 7.22 21.76 -0.44
N ALA A 592 7.50 22.87 -1.10
CA ALA A 592 6.66 23.41 -2.16
C ALA A 592 6.53 22.44 -3.34
N ASN A 593 7.63 21.80 -3.77
CA ASN A 593 7.61 20.78 -4.81
C ASN A 593 6.78 19.56 -4.37
N ALA A 594 6.98 19.05 -3.16
CA ALA A 594 6.20 17.92 -2.65
C ALA A 594 4.68 18.23 -2.61
N LEU A 595 4.29 19.43 -2.19
CA LEU A 595 2.89 19.87 -2.22
C LEU A 595 2.36 20.07 -3.65
N ALA A 596 3.19 20.54 -4.58
CA ALA A 596 2.82 20.68 -5.99
C ALA A 596 2.54 19.34 -6.65
N LEU A 597 3.36 18.31 -6.39
CA LEU A 597 3.15 16.95 -6.88
C LEU A 597 1.82 16.35 -6.40
N ILE A 598 1.43 16.59 -5.15
CA ILE A 598 0.12 16.16 -4.65
C ILE A 598 -1.02 16.91 -5.36
N LYS A 599 -0.89 18.22 -5.58
CA LYS A 599 -1.87 19.01 -6.32
C LYS A 599 -2.03 18.56 -7.77
N ALA A 600 -0.98 17.97 -8.35
CA ALA A 600 -0.97 17.43 -9.70
C ALA A 600 -1.63 16.06 -9.84
N ILE A 601 -2.04 15.41 -8.74
CA ILE A 601 -2.82 14.17 -8.81
C ILE A 601 -4.04 14.42 -9.69
N GLN A 602 -4.07 13.74 -10.84
CA GLN A 602 -5.21 13.76 -11.75
C GLN A 602 -6.02 12.51 -11.50
N PHE A 603 -7.27 12.71 -11.23
CA PHE A 603 -8.25 11.65 -11.25
C PHE A 603 -8.92 11.68 -12.62
N ASN A 604 -8.39 10.89 -13.58
CA ASN A 604 -9.08 10.66 -14.84
C ASN A 604 -10.30 9.77 -14.55
N CYS A 605 -11.44 10.37 -14.26
CA CYS A 605 -12.71 9.75 -14.61
C CYS A 605 -12.73 9.71 -16.15
N SER A 606 -12.17 8.65 -16.74
CA SER A 606 -12.45 8.37 -18.15
C SER A 606 -13.94 8.18 -18.28
N GLN A 607 -14.56 9.07 -19.03
CA GLN A 607 -15.97 9.10 -19.42
C GLN A 607 -16.41 7.77 -20.00
#